data_1e58f50ecafdae2d02e0814ca32d345f
#
_entry.id   1e58f50ecafdae2d02e0814ca32d345f
#
_cell.length_a   1.000
_cell.length_b   1.000
_cell.length_c   1.000
_cell.angle_alpha   90.00
_cell.angle_beta   90.00
_cell.angle_gamma   90.00
#
_symmetry.space_group_name_H-M   'P 1'
#
loop_
_entity.id
_entity.type
_entity.pdbx_description
1 polymer ?
#
loop_
_entity_poly.entity_id
_entity_poly.type
_entity_poly.pdbx_seq_one_letter_code
_entity_poly.pdbx_strand_id
1 'polypeptide(L)'
;MQNRVLKIVKLSLFLLLFSASAYAQTDNPLLVRADSLFGQKRYIQSLELYRKLFDDHRYTPAMLLRMAYVEEGLNNVSQSAYYLNLYYLATQDQDVLKKLEELASKNRLEGYATDESDRVLSFYLTHRDLITHILLGLAVLALAIAVTQRFVVKNKPVGEFVAICILSVLLILHLSQPAMWEKAIISKNNTYIMNGPSAGASVLAVVRDGHRVEVLGKKDTDVINLVSMMF
;
A
#
# COMPACT_ATOMS: atom_id res chain seq x y z
N MET A 1 -38.54 -26.03 10.26
CA MET A 1 -37.64 -24.99 10.80
C MET A 1 -36.20 -25.17 10.31
N GLN A 2 -35.69 -26.39 10.31
CA GLN A 2 -34.35 -26.76 9.84
C GLN A 2 -34.05 -26.36 8.38
N ASN A 3 -35.01 -26.46 7.47
CA ASN A 3 -34.86 -26.05 6.06
C ASN A 3 -34.69 -24.53 5.85
N ARG A 4 -35.18 -23.70 6.79
CA ARG A 4 -34.99 -22.23 6.70
C ARG A 4 -33.57 -21.82 7.14
N VAL A 5 -33.06 -22.44 8.20
CA VAL A 5 -31.67 -22.21 8.68
C VAL A 5 -30.68 -22.67 7.62
N LEU A 6 -30.88 -23.83 7.02
CA LEU A 6 -30.03 -24.34 5.95
C LEU A 6 -30.05 -23.43 4.71
N LYS A 7 -31.20 -22.82 4.39
CA LYS A 7 -31.30 -21.84 3.30
C LYS A 7 -30.55 -20.55 3.60
N ILE A 8 -30.61 -20.05 4.85
CA ILE A 8 -29.87 -18.84 5.27
C ILE A 8 -28.37 -19.08 5.24
N VAL A 9 -27.89 -20.25 5.74
CA VAL A 9 -26.47 -20.63 5.72
C VAL A 9 -25.97 -20.79 4.28
N LYS A 10 -26.76 -21.41 3.38
CA LYS A 10 -26.43 -21.51 1.96
C LYS A 10 -26.40 -20.15 1.26
N LEU A 11 -27.32 -19.26 1.60
CA LEU A 11 -27.37 -17.91 1.03
C LEU A 11 -26.19 -17.06 1.50
N SER A 12 -25.79 -17.16 2.77
CA SER A 12 -24.62 -16.44 3.29
C SER A 12 -23.31 -16.98 2.70
N LEU A 13 -23.21 -18.28 2.50
CA LEU A 13 -22.07 -18.91 1.83
C LEU A 13 -22.01 -18.51 0.33
N PHE A 14 -23.16 -18.38 -0.32
CA PHE A 14 -23.25 -17.95 -1.71
C PHE A 14 -22.85 -16.47 -1.87
N LEU A 15 -23.26 -15.59 -0.94
CA LEU A 15 -22.84 -14.18 -0.91
C LEU A 15 -21.33 -14.02 -0.69
N LEU A 16 -20.72 -14.88 0.11
CA LEU A 16 -19.26 -14.90 0.32
C LEU A 16 -18.49 -15.29 -0.96
N LEU A 17 -19.04 -16.18 -1.78
CA LEU A 17 -18.43 -16.61 -3.04
C LEU A 17 -18.57 -15.56 -4.15
N PHE A 18 -19.52 -14.63 -4.03
CA PHE A 18 -19.78 -13.61 -5.06
C PHE A 18 -18.94 -12.33 -4.90
N SER A 19 -18.14 -12.20 -3.84
CA SER A 19 -17.23 -11.07 -3.63
C SER A 19 -15.92 -11.16 -4.42
N ALA A 20 -15.82 -12.07 -5.40
CA ALA A 20 -14.74 -12.08 -6.37
C ALA A 20 -14.86 -10.84 -7.27
N SER A 21 -14.19 -9.77 -6.89
CA SER A 21 -14.14 -8.52 -7.63
C SER A 21 -13.58 -8.77 -9.02
N ALA A 22 -14.42 -8.65 -10.04
CA ALA A 22 -13.98 -8.56 -11.41
C ALA A 22 -13.22 -7.23 -11.58
N TYR A 23 -11.91 -7.26 -11.52
CA TYR A 23 -11.07 -6.16 -11.97
C TYR A 23 -11.22 -6.07 -13.48
N ALA A 24 -12.14 -5.24 -13.94
CA ALA A 24 -12.24 -4.87 -15.34
C ALA A 24 -11.00 -4.02 -15.67
N GLN A 25 -10.05 -4.62 -16.34
CA GLN A 25 -8.91 -3.92 -16.92
C GLN A 25 -9.47 -3.08 -18.07
N THR A 26 -9.67 -1.80 -17.82
CA THR A 26 -10.08 -0.85 -18.86
C THR A 26 -8.85 -0.63 -19.75
N ASP A 27 -8.89 -1.11 -20.98
CA ASP A 27 -7.84 -0.87 -21.97
C ASP A 27 -7.75 0.65 -22.22
N ASN A 28 -6.80 1.29 -21.56
CA ASN A 28 -6.52 2.70 -21.77
C ASN A 28 -5.66 2.85 -23.04
N PRO A 29 -6.15 3.48 -24.11
CA PRO A 29 -5.41 3.56 -25.37
C PRO A 29 -4.07 4.29 -25.22
N LEU A 30 -3.96 5.20 -24.24
CA LEU A 30 -2.72 5.89 -23.94
C LEU A 30 -1.69 4.93 -23.31
N LEU A 31 -2.13 4.02 -22.44
CA LEU A 31 -1.28 2.98 -21.83
C LEU A 31 -0.78 2.01 -22.92
N VAL A 32 -1.66 1.53 -23.77
CA VAL A 32 -1.29 0.63 -24.88
C VAL A 32 -0.24 1.29 -25.80
N ARG A 33 -0.41 2.58 -26.11
CA ARG A 33 0.56 3.34 -26.90
C ARG A 33 1.90 3.50 -26.17
N ALA A 34 1.88 3.81 -24.88
CA ALA A 34 3.09 3.94 -24.07
C ALA A 34 3.85 2.61 -24.02
N ASP A 35 3.14 1.50 -23.82
CA ASP A 35 3.69 0.14 -23.79
C ASP A 35 4.31 -0.24 -25.15
N SER A 36 3.65 0.10 -26.25
CA SER A 36 4.19 -0.10 -27.59
C SER A 36 5.49 0.66 -27.82
N LEU A 37 5.55 1.92 -27.41
CA LEU A 37 6.77 2.73 -27.49
C LEU A 37 7.91 2.15 -26.64
N PHE A 38 7.59 1.66 -25.44
CA PHE A 38 8.56 0.99 -24.58
C PHE A 38 9.13 -0.26 -25.26
N GLY A 39 8.27 -1.11 -25.84
CA GLY A 39 8.69 -2.29 -26.60
C GLY A 39 9.56 -1.96 -27.82
N GLN A 40 9.34 -0.80 -28.45
CA GLN A 40 10.18 -0.27 -29.53
C GLN A 40 11.48 0.39 -29.04
N LYS A 41 11.78 0.34 -27.73
CA LYS A 41 12.92 1.01 -27.09
C LYS A 41 12.91 2.54 -27.21
N ARG A 42 11.76 3.12 -27.51
CA ARG A 42 11.55 4.58 -27.54
C ARG A 42 11.23 5.08 -26.13
N TYR A 43 12.17 4.89 -25.22
CA TYR A 43 12.00 5.02 -23.77
C TYR A 43 11.54 6.42 -23.32
N ILE A 44 12.13 7.48 -23.89
CA ILE A 44 11.78 8.86 -23.52
C ILE A 44 10.31 9.15 -23.85
N GLN A 45 9.88 8.77 -25.06
CA GLN A 45 8.50 9.02 -25.51
C GLN A 45 7.49 8.17 -24.74
N SER A 46 7.87 6.94 -24.39
CA SER A 46 7.08 6.07 -23.51
C SER A 46 6.93 6.71 -22.11
N LEU A 47 8.03 7.21 -21.54
CA LEU A 47 8.04 7.84 -20.22
C LEU A 47 7.14 9.08 -20.17
N GLU A 48 7.13 9.92 -21.22
CA GLU A 48 6.25 11.08 -21.30
C GLU A 48 4.76 10.69 -21.22
N LEU A 49 4.37 9.60 -21.90
CA LEU A 49 3.00 9.11 -21.86
C LEU A 49 2.66 8.47 -20.51
N TYR A 50 3.60 7.73 -19.93
CA TYR A 50 3.42 7.16 -18.58
C TYR A 50 3.29 8.27 -17.53
N ARG A 51 4.08 9.35 -17.60
CA ARG A 51 3.95 10.48 -16.68
C ARG A 51 2.56 11.12 -16.75
N LYS A 52 2.00 11.31 -17.96
CA LYS A 52 0.62 11.81 -18.11
C LYS A 52 -0.41 10.91 -17.45
N LEU A 53 -0.27 9.59 -17.62
CA LEU A 53 -1.16 8.64 -16.94
C LEU A 53 -0.98 8.66 -15.43
N PHE A 54 0.25 8.81 -14.95
CA PHE A 54 0.58 8.88 -13.54
C PHE A 54 -0.02 10.14 -12.90
N ASP A 55 0.10 11.28 -13.53
CA ASP A 55 -0.45 12.57 -13.07
C ASP A 55 -1.99 12.53 -13.01
N ASP A 56 -2.62 11.77 -13.92
CA ASP A 56 -4.06 11.49 -13.92
C ASP A 56 -4.48 10.42 -12.86
N HIS A 57 -3.56 9.97 -11.99
CA HIS A 57 -3.77 8.88 -11.03
C HIS A 57 -4.20 7.55 -11.66
N ARG A 58 -3.87 7.33 -12.92
CA ARG A 58 -4.16 6.11 -13.69
C ARG A 58 -2.89 5.35 -13.98
N TYR A 59 -2.41 4.59 -13.02
CA TYR A 59 -1.19 3.83 -13.15
C TYR A 59 -1.38 2.35 -12.81
N THR A 60 -0.55 1.51 -13.39
CA THR A 60 -0.48 0.09 -13.10
C THR A 60 0.90 -0.26 -12.54
N PRO A 61 1.02 -1.36 -11.77
CA PRO A 61 2.33 -1.80 -11.29
C PRO A 61 3.35 -1.97 -12.42
N ALA A 62 2.96 -2.59 -13.54
CA ALA A 62 3.84 -2.78 -14.69
C ALA A 62 4.35 -1.46 -15.27
N MET A 63 3.50 -0.42 -15.31
CA MET A 63 3.87 0.93 -15.74
C MET A 63 4.92 1.53 -14.81
N LEU A 64 4.72 1.44 -13.48
CA LEU A 64 5.66 1.96 -12.49
C LEU A 64 7.04 1.33 -12.62
N LEU A 65 7.10 0.00 -12.85
CA LEU A 65 8.36 -0.70 -13.06
C LEU A 65 9.09 -0.24 -14.32
N ARG A 66 8.35 -0.02 -15.41
CA ARG A 66 8.93 0.51 -16.68
C ARG A 66 9.40 1.95 -16.52
N MET A 67 8.65 2.79 -15.79
CA MET A 67 9.08 4.15 -15.47
C MET A 67 10.38 4.15 -14.68
N ALA A 68 10.46 3.31 -13.65
CA ALA A 68 11.67 3.16 -12.84
C ALA A 68 12.88 2.74 -13.69
N TYR A 69 12.68 1.76 -14.59
CA TYR A 69 13.73 1.31 -15.51
C TYR A 69 14.25 2.43 -16.42
N VAL A 70 13.35 3.23 -16.99
CA VAL A 70 13.76 4.34 -17.86
C VAL A 70 14.48 5.43 -17.07
N GLU A 71 14.00 5.77 -15.89
CA GLU A 71 14.63 6.79 -15.03
C GLU A 71 16.03 6.34 -14.55
N GLU A 72 16.20 5.05 -14.23
CA GLU A 72 17.52 4.49 -13.91
C GLU A 72 18.47 4.63 -15.10
N GLY A 73 18.00 4.33 -16.31
CA GLY A 73 18.78 4.51 -17.55
C GLY A 73 19.14 5.97 -17.86
N LEU A 74 18.34 6.92 -17.40
CA LEU A 74 18.59 8.36 -17.49
C LEU A 74 19.46 8.89 -16.33
N ASN A 75 19.90 8.02 -15.42
CA ASN A 75 20.63 8.37 -14.19
C ASN A 75 19.83 9.26 -13.21
N ASN A 76 18.50 9.24 -13.33
CA ASN A 76 17.58 9.92 -12.40
C ASN A 76 17.25 8.98 -11.23
N VAL A 77 18.25 8.77 -10.37
CA VAL A 77 18.20 7.75 -9.29
C VAL A 77 17.03 7.98 -8.34
N SER A 78 16.75 9.22 -7.96
CA SER A 78 15.65 9.59 -7.06
C SER A 78 14.28 9.22 -7.64
N GLN A 79 14.05 9.49 -8.93
CA GLN A 79 12.80 9.15 -9.61
C GLN A 79 12.67 7.64 -9.80
N SER A 80 13.77 6.95 -10.14
CA SER A 80 13.77 5.49 -10.22
C SER A 80 13.39 4.86 -8.87
N ALA A 81 14.04 5.30 -7.78
CA ALA A 81 13.73 4.82 -6.44
C ALA A 81 12.27 5.11 -6.05
N TYR A 82 11.73 6.27 -6.41
CA TYR A 82 10.34 6.64 -6.17
C TYR A 82 9.36 5.66 -6.86
N TYR A 83 9.53 5.40 -8.15
CA TYR A 83 8.64 4.48 -8.88
C TYR A 83 8.81 3.03 -8.43
N LEU A 84 10.03 2.58 -8.08
CA LEU A 84 10.26 1.26 -7.48
C LEU A 84 9.56 1.13 -6.12
N ASN A 85 9.62 2.18 -5.29
CA ASN A 85 8.93 2.17 -4.00
C ASN A 85 7.40 2.10 -4.17
N LEU A 86 6.82 2.85 -5.11
CA LEU A 86 5.39 2.76 -5.44
C LEU A 86 5.00 1.37 -5.97
N TYR A 87 5.84 0.78 -6.81
CA TYR A 87 5.65 -0.59 -7.29
C TYR A 87 5.65 -1.58 -6.11
N TYR A 88 6.63 -1.47 -5.21
CA TYR A 88 6.71 -2.29 -4.01
C TYR A 88 5.45 -2.16 -3.14
N LEU A 89 4.98 -0.94 -2.91
CA LEU A 89 3.76 -0.70 -2.12
C LEU A 89 2.51 -1.34 -2.78
N ALA A 90 2.46 -1.37 -4.11
CA ALA A 90 1.35 -1.95 -4.86
C ALA A 90 1.39 -3.48 -4.95
N THR A 91 2.58 -4.10 -4.95
CA THR A 91 2.77 -5.53 -5.24
C THR A 91 3.31 -6.33 -4.06
N GLN A 92 3.98 -5.66 -3.11
CA GLN A 92 4.73 -6.28 -2.01
C GLN A 92 5.85 -7.23 -2.48
N ASP A 93 6.37 -6.99 -3.70
CA ASP A 93 7.42 -7.80 -4.32
C ASP A 93 8.76 -7.58 -3.62
N GLN A 94 9.26 -8.62 -2.95
CA GLN A 94 10.50 -8.58 -2.16
C GLN A 94 11.76 -8.42 -3.03
N ASP A 95 11.72 -8.81 -4.30
CA ASP A 95 12.87 -8.65 -5.19
C ASP A 95 13.07 -7.18 -5.57
N VAL A 96 11.97 -6.41 -5.63
CA VAL A 96 12.06 -4.95 -5.82
C VAL A 96 12.62 -4.25 -4.59
N LEU A 97 12.33 -4.74 -3.40
CA LEU A 97 12.93 -4.21 -2.18
C LEU A 97 14.46 -4.36 -2.19
N LYS A 98 14.97 -5.54 -2.58
CA LYS A 98 16.40 -5.77 -2.77
C LYS A 98 16.99 -4.83 -3.83
N LYS A 99 16.28 -4.65 -4.95
CA LYS A 99 16.71 -3.71 -5.99
C LYS A 99 16.79 -2.26 -5.48
N LEU A 100 15.86 -1.83 -4.64
CA LEU A 100 15.89 -0.54 -3.97
C LEU A 100 17.11 -0.40 -3.05
N GLU A 101 17.42 -1.42 -2.25
CA GLU A 101 18.59 -1.45 -1.39
C GLU A 101 19.90 -1.39 -2.19
N GLU A 102 20.00 -2.14 -3.29
CA GLU A 102 21.14 -2.10 -4.21
C GLU A 102 21.32 -0.71 -4.83
N LEU A 103 20.21 -0.11 -5.34
CA LEU A 103 20.22 1.21 -5.93
C LEU A 103 20.67 2.27 -4.91
N ALA A 104 20.15 2.18 -3.69
CA ALA A 104 20.50 3.06 -2.59
C ALA A 104 21.97 2.92 -2.19
N SER A 105 22.44 1.70 -2.00
CA SER A 105 23.83 1.41 -1.65
C SER A 105 24.82 1.95 -2.70
N LYS A 106 24.53 1.68 -3.99
CA LYS A 106 25.37 2.16 -5.11
C LYS A 106 25.44 3.70 -5.17
N ASN A 107 24.37 4.39 -4.81
CA ASN A 107 24.28 5.85 -4.89
C ASN A 107 24.44 6.54 -3.53
N ARG A 108 24.77 5.79 -2.47
CA ARG A 108 24.93 6.29 -1.10
C ARG A 108 23.71 7.05 -0.60
N LEU A 109 22.52 6.47 -0.84
CA LEU A 109 21.25 7.00 -0.35
C LEU A 109 20.93 6.38 1.01
N GLU A 110 20.38 7.18 1.91
CA GLU A 110 20.00 6.78 3.26
C GLU A 110 18.50 6.48 3.36
N GLY A 111 18.10 5.76 4.42
CA GLY A 111 16.70 5.44 4.72
C GLY A 111 16.15 4.20 3.98
N TYR A 112 17.00 3.43 3.30
CA TYR A 112 16.59 2.21 2.58
C TYR A 112 16.94 0.92 3.31
N ALA A 113 17.70 1.00 4.41
CA ALA A 113 17.95 -0.17 5.24
C ALA A 113 16.62 -0.73 5.75
N THR A 114 16.45 -2.05 5.59
CA THR A 114 15.24 -2.74 6.04
C THR A 114 15.43 -3.13 7.50
N ASP A 115 14.66 -2.51 8.38
CA ASP A 115 14.60 -2.86 9.81
C ASP A 115 13.65 -4.05 10.05
N GLU A 116 13.71 -4.65 11.26
CA GLU A 116 12.79 -5.72 11.66
C GLU A 116 11.32 -5.27 11.63
N SER A 117 11.05 -4.02 11.99
CA SER A 117 9.74 -3.41 11.90
C SER A 117 9.21 -3.36 10.46
N ASP A 118 10.08 -3.05 9.50
CA ASP A 118 9.73 -3.05 8.07
C ASP A 118 9.38 -4.48 7.57
N ARG A 119 10.07 -5.50 8.07
CA ARG A 119 9.78 -6.90 7.73
C ARG A 119 8.41 -7.35 8.25
N VAL A 120 8.10 -7.01 9.50
CA VAL A 120 6.79 -7.32 10.09
C VAL A 120 5.68 -6.59 9.34
N LEU A 121 5.90 -5.31 9.02
CA LEU A 121 4.95 -4.52 8.25
C LEU A 121 4.74 -5.09 6.85
N SER A 122 5.81 -5.44 6.15
CA SER A 122 5.71 -6.02 4.81
C SER A 122 5.00 -7.37 4.82
N PHE A 123 5.27 -8.22 5.82
CA PHE A 123 4.55 -9.48 6.00
C PHE A 123 3.04 -9.23 6.22
N TYR A 124 2.70 -8.28 7.08
CA TYR A 124 1.31 -7.90 7.32
C TYR A 124 0.63 -7.37 6.04
N LEU A 125 1.28 -6.45 5.31
CA LEU A 125 0.75 -5.88 4.08
C LEU A 125 0.57 -6.93 2.98
N THR A 126 1.54 -7.85 2.83
CA THR A 126 1.46 -8.96 1.87
C THR A 126 0.27 -9.88 2.15
N HIS A 127 -0.07 -10.09 3.43
CA HIS A 127 -1.14 -11.01 3.83
C HIS A 127 -2.44 -10.28 4.21
N ARG A 128 -2.52 -8.97 4.00
CA ARG A 128 -3.65 -8.14 4.42
C ARG A 128 -4.99 -8.66 3.89
N ASP A 129 -5.05 -9.01 2.63
CA ASP A 129 -6.27 -9.53 2.01
C ASP A 129 -6.65 -10.89 2.60
N LEU A 130 -5.68 -11.77 2.82
CA LEU A 130 -5.91 -13.05 3.48
C LEU A 130 -6.44 -12.86 4.91
N ILE A 131 -5.83 -11.97 5.68
CA ILE A 131 -6.26 -11.63 7.04
C ILE A 131 -7.70 -11.09 7.03
N THR A 132 -8.03 -10.19 6.08
CA THR A 132 -9.39 -9.66 5.91
C THR A 132 -10.38 -10.77 5.65
N HIS A 133 -10.08 -11.70 4.74
CA HIS A 133 -10.97 -12.84 4.43
C HIS A 133 -11.14 -13.80 5.61
N ILE A 134 -10.07 -14.06 6.37
CA ILE A 134 -10.13 -14.88 7.58
C ILE A 134 -11.02 -14.23 8.64
N LEU A 135 -10.80 -12.93 8.94
CA LEU A 135 -11.63 -12.20 9.93
C LEU A 135 -13.10 -12.16 9.52
N LEU A 136 -13.37 -11.90 8.25
CA LEU A 136 -14.74 -11.90 7.72
C LEU A 136 -15.38 -13.30 7.81
N GLY A 137 -14.65 -14.34 7.44
CA GLY A 137 -15.10 -15.72 7.55
C GLY A 137 -15.45 -16.13 8.98
N LEU A 138 -14.60 -15.77 9.95
CA LEU A 138 -14.84 -16.01 11.37
C LEU A 138 -16.07 -15.25 11.88
N ALA A 139 -16.27 -13.99 11.45
CA ALA A 139 -17.45 -13.20 11.81
C ALA A 139 -18.74 -13.83 11.28
N VAL A 140 -18.74 -14.29 10.02
CA VAL A 140 -19.88 -14.98 9.41
C VAL A 140 -20.16 -16.32 10.11
N LEU A 141 -19.13 -17.08 10.48
CA LEU A 141 -19.27 -18.34 11.22
C LEU A 141 -19.88 -18.08 12.60
N ALA A 142 -19.37 -17.09 13.34
CA ALA A 142 -19.91 -16.72 14.65
C ALA A 142 -21.39 -16.29 14.55
N LEU A 143 -21.75 -15.52 13.52
CA LEU A 143 -23.14 -15.15 13.25
C LEU A 143 -24.03 -16.37 12.96
N ALA A 144 -23.56 -17.31 12.15
CA ALA A 144 -24.29 -18.56 11.84
C ALA A 144 -24.54 -19.41 13.10
N ILE A 145 -23.54 -19.50 13.99
CA ILE A 145 -23.66 -20.20 15.28
C ILE A 145 -24.67 -19.48 16.17
N ALA A 146 -24.59 -18.15 16.30
CA ALA A 146 -25.53 -17.35 17.11
C ALA A 146 -26.98 -17.51 16.64
N VAL A 147 -27.22 -17.46 15.32
CA VAL A 147 -28.55 -17.67 14.72
C VAL A 147 -29.05 -19.10 15.04
N THR A 148 -28.20 -20.10 14.90
CA THR A 148 -28.56 -21.50 15.20
C THR A 148 -28.90 -21.68 16.68
N GLN A 149 -28.12 -21.15 17.59
CA GLN A 149 -28.42 -21.20 19.03
C GLN A 149 -29.74 -20.49 19.36
N ARG A 150 -29.97 -19.30 18.79
CA ARG A 150 -31.19 -18.52 19.06
C ARG A 150 -32.46 -19.22 18.57
N PHE A 151 -32.44 -19.76 17.37
CA PHE A 151 -33.65 -20.28 16.72
C PHE A 151 -33.86 -21.77 16.80
N VAL A 152 -32.80 -22.57 16.93
CA VAL A 152 -32.86 -24.03 17.00
C VAL A 152 -32.74 -24.53 18.46
N VAL A 153 -31.69 -24.09 19.14
CA VAL A 153 -31.40 -24.54 20.51
C VAL A 153 -32.21 -23.75 21.56
N LYS A 154 -32.73 -22.57 21.16
CA LYS A 154 -33.48 -21.65 22.04
C LYS A 154 -32.68 -21.13 23.24
N ASN A 155 -31.35 -21.17 23.16
CA ASN A 155 -30.45 -20.57 24.14
C ASN A 155 -30.20 -19.09 23.85
N LYS A 156 -29.70 -18.36 24.86
CA LYS A 156 -29.24 -16.98 24.69
C LYS A 156 -27.81 -17.00 24.16
N PRO A 157 -27.53 -16.54 22.92
CA PRO A 157 -26.18 -16.60 22.32
C PRO A 157 -25.31 -15.44 22.83
N VAL A 158 -25.10 -15.33 24.14
CA VAL A 158 -24.34 -14.21 24.74
C VAL A 158 -22.87 -14.26 24.36
N GLY A 159 -22.27 -15.47 24.36
CA GLY A 159 -20.85 -15.64 24.01
C GLY A 159 -20.57 -15.31 22.55
N GLU A 160 -21.45 -15.74 21.65
CA GLU A 160 -21.34 -15.47 20.21
C GLU A 160 -21.53 -13.99 19.89
N PHE A 161 -22.42 -13.32 20.63
CA PHE A 161 -22.62 -11.87 20.48
C PHE A 161 -21.35 -11.10 20.87
N VAL A 162 -20.72 -11.47 21.99
CA VAL A 162 -19.43 -10.91 22.42
C VAL A 162 -18.33 -11.18 21.38
N ALA A 163 -18.27 -12.42 20.85
CA ALA A 163 -17.30 -12.76 19.81
C ALA A 163 -17.48 -11.92 18.53
N ILE A 164 -18.73 -11.73 18.10
CA ILE A 164 -19.05 -10.88 16.93
C ILE A 164 -18.61 -9.44 17.19
N CYS A 165 -18.87 -8.89 18.38
CA CYS A 165 -18.42 -7.54 18.73
C CYS A 165 -16.89 -7.41 18.67
N ILE A 166 -16.16 -8.38 19.25
CA ILE A 166 -14.69 -8.38 19.20
C ILE A 166 -14.17 -8.47 17.77
N LEU A 167 -14.70 -9.38 16.96
CA LEU A 167 -14.32 -9.54 15.56
C LEU A 167 -14.64 -8.29 14.74
N SER A 168 -15.77 -7.62 15.02
CA SER A 168 -16.12 -6.37 14.35
C SER A 168 -15.15 -5.24 14.69
N VAL A 169 -14.76 -5.12 15.96
CA VAL A 169 -13.75 -4.13 16.40
C VAL A 169 -12.40 -4.43 15.75
N LEU A 170 -11.96 -5.68 15.74
CA LEU A 170 -10.70 -6.09 15.08
C LEU A 170 -10.75 -5.79 13.58
N LEU A 171 -11.87 -6.05 12.92
CA LEU A 171 -12.03 -5.74 11.49
C LEU A 171 -12.01 -4.23 11.24
N ILE A 172 -12.66 -3.43 12.07
CA ILE A 172 -12.64 -1.97 11.97
C ILE A 172 -11.20 -1.47 12.15
N LEU A 173 -10.48 -1.91 13.18
CA LEU A 173 -9.08 -1.55 13.40
C LEU A 173 -8.19 -1.96 12.22
N HIS A 174 -8.40 -3.16 11.69
CA HIS A 174 -7.66 -3.66 10.53
C HIS A 174 -7.91 -2.85 9.25
N LEU A 175 -9.15 -2.41 9.02
CA LEU A 175 -9.51 -1.59 7.86
C LEU A 175 -9.14 -0.11 8.03
N SER A 176 -9.17 0.39 9.28
CA SER A 176 -8.90 1.80 9.63
C SER A 176 -7.42 2.10 9.76
N GLN A 177 -6.51 1.18 9.34
CA GLN A 177 -5.07 1.43 9.46
C GLN A 177 -4.74 2.79 8.85
N PRO A 178 -4.45 3.81 9.66
CA PRO A 178 -3.95 5.07 9.14
C PRO A 178 -2.60 4.79 8.47
N ALA A 179 -2.24 5.64 7.53
CA ALA A 179 -0.92 5.66 6.91
C ALA A 179 0.16 6.01 7.98
N MET A 180 0.24 5.22 9.04
CA MET A 180 1.15 5.44 10.18
C MET A 180 2.62 5.30 9.81
N TRP A 181 2.90 4.89 8.56
CA TRP A 181 4.25 4.60 8.07
C TRP A 181 4.45 5.22 6.69
N GLU A 182 3.99 6.47 6.52
CA GLU A 182 4.29 7.19 5.28
C GLU A 182 5.79 7.44 5.20
N LYS A 183 6.44 6.84 4.23
CA LYS A 183 7.82 7.13 3.84
C LYS A 183 7.80 8.04 2.62
N ALA A 184 8.57 9.10 2.64
CA ALA A 184 8.71 10.02 1.52
C ALA A 184 10.12 9.91 0.93
N ILE A 185 10.23 10.16 -0.38
CA ILE A 185 11.53 10.24 -1.06
C ILE A 185 11.76 11.70 -1.44
N ILE A 186 12.92 12.23 -1.06
CA ILE A 186 13.31 13.59 -1.39
C ILE A 186 13.57 13.67 -2.89
N SER A 187 12.78 14.52 -3.57
CA SER A 187 12.81 14.65 -5.03
C SER A 187 13.72 15.77 -5.54
N LYS A 188 14.14 16.69 -4.66
CA LYS A 188 14.96 17.84 -5.04
C LYS A 188 16.30 17.81 -4.32
N ASN A 189 17.36 18.09 -5.07
CA ASN A 189 18.69 18.25 -4.49
C ASN A 189 18.74 19.50 -3.58
N ASN A 190 19.59 19.44 -2.55
CA ASN A 190 19.74 20.50 -1.54
C ASN A 190 18.42 20.86 -0.81
N THR A 191 17.65 19.84 -0.43
CA THR A 191 16.45 20.05 0.39
C THR A 191 16.87 20.36 1.84
N TYR A 192 16.40 21.48 2.37
CA TYR A 192 16.68 21.91 3.74
C TYR A 192 15.71 21.25 4.72
N ILE A 193 16.24 20.53 5.70
CA ILE A 193 15.48 20.05 6.85
C ILE A 193 15.63 21.09 7.96
N MET A 194 14.52 21.62 8.44
CA MET A 194 14.48 22.69 9.41
C MET A 194 13.87 22.21 10.74
N ASN A 195 14.24 22.85 11.86
CA ASN A 195 13.72 22.48 13.18
C ASN A 195 12.28 22.97 13.46
N GLY A 196 11.63 23.61 12.48
CA GLY A 196 10.25 24.10 12.62
C GLY A 196 9.71 24.70 11.32
N PRO A 197 8.39 24.97 11.28
CA PRO A 197 7.70 25.41 10.07
C PRO A 197 7.79 26.92 9.82
N SER A 198 8.62 27.67 10.56
CA SER A 198 8.71 29.13 10.42
C SER A 198 9.90 29.55 9.58
N ALA A 199 9.80 30.71 8.91
CA ALA A 199 10.89 31.29 8.13
C ALA A 199 12.16 31.60 8.98
N GLY A 200 12.03 31.68 10.31
CA GLY A 200 13.14 31.86 11.26
C GLY A 200 13.69 30.56 11.85
N ALA A 201 13.21 29.39 11.38
CA ALA A 201 13.70 28.12 11.86
C ALA A 201 15.15 27.87 11.41
N SER A 202 15.95 27.23 12.27
CA SER A 202 17.32 26.86 11.94
C SER A 202 17.34 25.61 11.04
N VAL A 203 18.29 25.58 10.10
CA VAL A 203 18.55 24.42 9.25
C VAL A 203 19.24 23.34 10.08
N LEU A 204 18.64 22.16 10.17
CA LEU A 204 19.21 20.99 10.84
C LEU A 204 20.13 20.21 9.93
N ALA A 205 19.71 20.01 8.67
CA ALA A 205 20.47 19.26 7.68
C ALA A 205 20.15 19.75 6.27
N VAL A 206 21.08 19.52 5.35
CA VAL A 206 20.85 19.68 3.90
C VAL A 206 20.95 18.31 3.27
N VAL A 207 19.88 17.85 2.64
CA VAL A 207 19.74 16.50 2.14
C VAL A 207 19.66 16.52 0.62
N ARG A 208 20.35 15.57 0.00
CA ARG A 208 20.29 15.38 -1.45
C ARG A 208 19.01 14.66 -1.85
N ASP A 209 18.69 14.72 -3.13
CA ASP A 209 17.60 13.94 -3.71
C ASP A 209 17.85 12.43 -3.59
N GLY A 210 16.76 11.68 -3.59
CA GLY A 210 16.78 10.23 -3.49
C GLY A 210 16.79 9.65 -2.08
N HIS A 211 17.12 10.43 -1.04
CA HIS A 211 17.04 9.94 0.34
C HIS A 211 15.60 9.65 0.75
N ARG A 212 15.37 8.55 1.47
CA ARG A 212 14.07 8.16 1.99
C ARG A 212 13.95 8.58 3.46
N VAL A 213 12.85 9.22 3.80
CA VAL A 213 12.57 9.75 5.13
C VAL A 213 11.22 9.28 5.64
N GLU A 214 11.07 9.15 6.94
CA GLU A 214 9.78 8.84 7.56
C GLU A 214 8.97 10.11 7.78
N VAL A 215 7.67 10.04 7.47
CA VAL A 215 6.73 11.14 7.65
C VAL A 215 5.90 10.90 8.89
N LEU A 216 6.07 11.70 9.93
CA LEU A 216 5.29 11.58 11.18
C LEU A 216 3.90 12.24 11.10
N GLY A 217 3.72 13.19 10.21
CA GLY A 217 2.46 13.88 10.04
C GLY A 217 2.58 15.08 9.12
N LYS A 218 1.44 15.51 8.60
CA LYS A 218 1.29 16.74 7.82
C LYS A 218 0.70 17.81 8.73
N LYS A 219 1.41 18.89 8.93
CA LYS A 219 0.92 20.01 9.74
C LYS A 219 0.23 21.07 8.88
N ASP A 220 0.65 21.18 7.62
CA ASP A 220 0.07 22.05 6.59
C ASP A 220 0.35 21.44 5.22
N THR A 221 -0.28 21.97 4.15
CA THR A 221 -0.16 21.44 2.79
C THR A 221 1.31 21.39 2.30
N ASP A 222 2.16 22.26 2.83
CA ASP A 222 3.54 22.42 2.40
C ASP A 222 4.60 22.04 3.46
N VAL A 223 4.18 21.63 4.68
CA VAL A 223 5.08 21.28 5.77
C VAL A 223 4.90 19.85 6.21
N ILE A 224 5.90 19.02 5.91
CA ILE A 224 5.96 17.62 6.32
C ILE A 224 6.83 17.54 7.58
N ASN A 225 6.27 17.00 8.67
CA ASN A 225 7.07 16.66 9.85
C ASN A 225 7.87 15.39 9.54
N LEU A 226 9.17 15.54 9.40
CA LEU A 226 10.10 14.45 9.18
C LEU A 226 10.67 13.99 10.53
N VAL A 227 10.68 12.70 10.80
CA VAL A 227 11.44 12.11 11.89
C VAL A 227 12.41 11.08 11.40
N SER A 228 13.58 11.23 11.97
CA SER A 228 14.70 10.31 12.00
C SER A 228 15.36 10.03 10.64
N MET A 229 16.29 10.89 10.29
CA MET A 229 17.54 10.31 9.80
C MET A 229 18.28 9.79 11.03
N MET A 230 18.44 8.49 11.20
CA MET A 230 19.46 7.95 12.08
C MET A 230 20.81 8.35 11.47
N PHE A 231 21.51 9.27 12.13
CA PHE A 231 22.94 9.51 11.94
C PHE A 231 23.71 8.37 12.60
#